data_6f5897cd06b4a674f8b71e0133f4971a
#
_entry.id   6f5897cd06b4a674f8b71e0133f4971a
#
_cell.length_a   1.000
_cell.length_b   1.000
_cell.length_c   1.000
_cell.angle_alpha   90.00
_cell.angle_beta   90.00
_cell.angle_gamma   90.00
#
_symmetry.space_group_name_H-M   'P 1'
#
loop_
_entity.id
_entity.type
_entity.pdbx_description
1 polymer ?
#
loop_
_entity_poly.entity_id
_entity_poly.type
_entity_poly.pdbx_seq_one_letter_code
_entity_poly.pdbx_strand_id
1 'polypeptide(L)'
;RGQDAFAAGQAGMVLDGSFRISKFVKQDGLNFAISELPGHNGKRYNFSSYWVNGISSKADGEKKAAAEKFLQHLTSDAAMQLWLDTVGELPAKPAVALVDANKTHPLYGPFIRGLSYANATAFVSEKPQRQSLIDAYDMVVLQGADPAAALKKVAKAEQEVFDEFFED
;
A
#
# COMPACT_ATOMS: atom_id res chain seq x y z
N ARG A 1 -10.26 9.86 -12.87
CA ARG A 1 -9.15 9.67 -11.91
C ARG A 1 -7.87 9.37 -12.68
N GLY A 2 -6.66 9.61 -12.08
CA GLY A 2 -5.39 9.42 -12.78
C GLY A 2 -5.20 8.03 -13.38
N GLN A 3 -5.60 7.00 -12.65
CA GLN A 3 -5.55 5.61 -13.12
C GLN A 3 -6.45 5.32 -14.34
N ASP A 4 -7.58 6.00 -14.45
CA ASP A 4 -8.50 5.80 -15.59
C ASP A 4 -7.96 6.53 -16.83
N ALA A 5 -7.34 7.69 -16.64
CA ALA A 5 -6.64 8.40 -17.71
C ALA A 5 -5.43 7.60 -18.22
N PHE A 6 -4.67 6.96 -17.33
CA PHE A 6 -3.57 6.08 -17.73
C PHE A 6 -4.08 4.85 -18.49
N ALA A 7 -5.11 4.17 -17.99
CA ALA A 7 -5.71 3.02 -18.66
C ALA A 7 -6.27 3.37 -20.04
N ALA A 8 -6.76 4.60 -20.23
CA ALA A 8 -7.26 5.11 -21.50
C ALA A 8 -6.15 5.68 -22.42
N GLY A 9 -4.87 5.60 -22.03
CA GLY A 9 -3.76 6.16 -22.81
C GLY A 9 -3.69 7.70 -22.81
N GLN A 10 -4.45 8.36 -21.95
CA GLN A 10 -4.50 9.82 -21.83
C GLN A 10 -3.41 10.39 -20.88
N ALA A 11 -2.80 9.53 -20.10
CA ALA A 11 -1.69 9.89 -19.22
C ALA A 11 -0.50 8.96 -19.50
N GLY A 12 0.70 9.54 -19.68
CA GLY A 12 1.92 8.77 -19.94
C GLY A 12 2.46 8.05 -18.70
N MET A 13 2.09 8.48 -17.49
CA MET A 13 2.52 7.88 -16.23
C MET A 13 1.42 7.99 -15.18
N VAL A 14 1.42 7.02 -14.25
CA VAL A 14 0.57 7.05 -13.06
C VAL A 14 1.35 6.55 -11.87
N LEU A 15 1.11 7.14 -10.71
CA LEU A 15 1.60 6.68 -9.42
C LEU A 15 0.46 5.88 -8.76
N ASP A 16 0.66 4.58 -8.56
CA ASP A 16 -0.38 3.72 -7.98
C ASP A 16 0.25 2.50 -7.28
N GLY A 17 -0.56 1.67 -6.64
CA GLY A 17 -0.13 0.49 -5.92
C GLY A 17 -0.14 -0.80 -6.76
N SER A 18 0.56 -1.84 -6.27
CA SER A 18 0.66 -3.16 -6.91
C SER A 18 -0.71 -3.81 -7.17
N PHE A 19 -1.70 -3.53 -6.36
CA PHE A 19 -3.09 -4.01 -6.51
C PHE A 19 -3.77 -3.58 -7.84
N ARG A 20 -3.19 -2.64 -8.58
CA ARG A 20 -3.69 -2.21 -9.89
C ARG A 20 -3.15 -3.02 -11.06
N ILE A 21 -2.07 -3.77 -10.86
CA ILE A 21 -1.42 -4.52 -11.93
C ILE A 21 -2.42 -5.42 -12.66
N SER A 22 -3.22 -6.19 -11.92
CA SER A 22 -4.20 -7.11 -12.48
C SER A 22 -5.25 -6.43 -13.36
N LYS A 23 -5.60 -5.16 -13.07
CA LYS A 23 -6.51 -4.36 -13.91
C LYS A 23 -5.81 -3.89 -15.18
N PHE A 24 -4.58 -3.38 -15.06
CA PHE A 24 -3.85 -2.84 -16.23
C PHE A 24 -3.44 -3.92 -17.22
N VAL A 25 -3.04 -5.09 -16.72
CA VAL A 25 -2.71 -6.25 -17.59
C VAL A 25 -3.90 -6.72 -18.44
N LYS A 26 -5.12 -6.58 -17.91
CA LYS A 26 -6.36 -6.95 -18.62
C LYS A 26 -6.89 -5.84 -19.53
N GLN A 27 -6.26 -4.68 -19.57
CA GLN A 27 -6.71 -3.56 -20.39
C GLN A 27 -6.21 -3.73 -21.82
N ASP A 28 -7.11 -3.93 -22.75
CA ASP A 28 -6.79 -4.08 -24.16
C ASP A 28 -6.05 -2.84 -24.70
N GLY A 29 -4.98 -3.09 -25.45
CA GLY A 29 -4.18 -2.05 -26.09
C GLY A 29 -3.27 -1.24 -25.16
N LEU A 30 -3.29 -1.49 -23.85
CA LEU A 30 -2.40 -0.82 -22.91
C LEU A 30 -1.04 -1.53 -22.85
N ASN A 31 -0.01 -0.89 -23.36
CA ASN A 31 1.38 -1.32 -23.20
C ASN A 31 2.05 -0.46 -22.14
N PHE A 32 2.50 -1.06 -21.05
CA PHE A 32 3.07 -0.34 -19.91
C PHE A 32 4.23 -1.11 -19.25
N ALA A 33 5.06 -0.38 -18.55
CA ALA A 33 6.12 -0.92 -17.69
C ALA A 33 5.99 -0.33 -16.29
N ILE A 34 6.60 -0.99 -15.32
CA ILE A 34 6.60 -0.55 -13.93
C ILE A 34 8.04 -0.27 -13.51
N SER A 35 8.25 0.84 -12.82
CA SER A 35 9.52 1.19 -12.20
C SER A 35 9.33 1.51 -10.71
N GLU A 36 10.42 1.41 -9.97
CA GLU A 36 10.45 1.95 -8.61
C GLU A 36 10.26 3.47 -8.63
N LEU A 37 9.75 4.04 -7.54
CA LEU A 37 9.66 5.49 -7.39
C LEU A 37 11.04 6.14 -7.51
N PRO A 38 11.13 7.30 -8.16
CA PRO A 38 12.39 8.01 -8.27
C PRO A 38 12.91 8.43 -6.89
N GLY A 39 14.22 8.37 -6.72
CA GLY A 39 14.88 8.88 -5.52
C GLY A 39 14.94 10.40 -5.52
N HIS A 40 15.05 10.99 -4.34
CA HIS A 40 15.27 12.41 -4.13
C HIS A 40 16.47 12.64 -3.19
N ASN A 41 17.43 13.46 -3.59
CA ASN A 41 18.65 13.76 -2.82
C ASN A 41 19.37 12.49 -2.30
N GLY A 42 19.54 11.48 -3.17
CA GLY A 42 20.21 10.22 -2.83
C GLY A 42 19.41 9.29 -1.91
N LYS A 43 18.18 9.65 -1.56
CA LYS A 43 17.29 8.83 -0.71
C LYS A 43 16.11 8.31 -1.52
N ARG A 44 15.63 7.13 -1.15
CA ARG A 44 14.42 6.54 -1.68
C ARG A 44 13.36 6.48 -0.59
N TYR A 45 12.15 6.76 -0.99
CA TYR A 45 10.97 6.70 -0.11
C TYR A 45 9.88 5.94 -0.82
N ASN A 46 9.18 5.10 -0.08
CA ASN A 46 8.00 4.43 -0.55
C ASN A 46 6.97 4.34 0.59
N PHE A 47 5.71 4.33 0.21
CA PHE A 47 4.61 4.10 1.13
C PHE A 47 4.19 2.62 1.06
N SER A 48 4.00 2.00 2.21
CA SER A 48 3.48 0.64 2.32
C SER A 48 2.18 0.65 3.12
N SER A 49 1.16 0.01 2.57
CA SER A 49 -0.05 -0.33 3.31
C SER A 49 -0.29 -1.83 3.22
N TYR A 50 -1.05 -2.37 4.17
CA TYR A 50 -1.29 -3.79 4.25
C TYR A 50 -2.69 -4.08 4.80
N TRP A 51 -3.20 -5.24 4.45
CA TRP A 51 -4.43 -5.77 4.99
C TRP A 51 -4.12 -6.77 6.09
N VAL A 52 -4.92 -6.77 7.12
CA VAL A 52 -4.80 -7.74 8.21
C VAL A 52 -6.07 -8.57 8.31
N ASN A 53 -5.92 -9.85 8.63
CA ASN A 53 -7.02 -10.73 8.97
C ASN A 53 -7.03 -10.94 10.48
N GLY A 54 -8.19 -10.77 11.10
CA GLY A 54 -8.38 -10.99 12.53
C GLY A 54 -9.44 -12.05 12.80
N ILE A 55 -9.36 -12.67 13.97
CA ILE A 55 -10.41 -13.55 14.47
C ILE A 55 -11.29 -12.74 15.43
N SER A 56 -12.60 -12.74 15.18
CA SER A 56 -13.53 -12.04 16.05
C SER A 56 -13.47 -12.57 17.48
N SER A 57 -13.54 -11.68 18.47
CA SER A 57 -13.62 -12.05 19.89
C SER A 57 -14.86 -12.89 20.23
N LYS A 58 -15.85 -12.93 19.32
CA LYS A 58 -17.05 -13.76 19.44
C LYS A 58 -16.85 -15.19 18.93
N ALA A 59 -15.70 -15.48 18.30
CA ALA A 59 -15.37 -16.83 17.89
C ALA A 59 -14.78 -17.60 19.08
N ASP A 60 -15.35 -18.74 19.38
CA ASP A 60 -14.94 -19.64 20.47
C ASP A 60 -14.82 -21.09 19.99
N GLY A 61 -14.30 -21.97 20.84
CA GLY A 61 -14.25 -23.41 20.65
C GLY A 61 -13.80 -23.82 19.24
N GLU A 62 -14.57 -24.66 18.59
CA GLU A 62 -14.26 -25.21 17.26
C GLU A 62 -14.20 -24.13 16.17
N LYS A 63 -15.03 -23.08 16.27
CA LYS A 63 -15.01 -21.96 15.31
C LYS A 63 -13.69 -21.20 15.35
N LYS A 64 -13.20 -20.94 16.57
CA LYS A 64 -11.90 -20.27 16.74
C LYS A 64 -10.77 -21.14 16.20
N ALA A 65 -10.75 -22.43 16.55
CA ALA A 65 -9.75 -23.38 16.07
C ALA A 65 -9.76 -23.51 14.54
N ALA A 66 -10.93 -23.53 13.91
CA ALA A 66 -11.05 -23.56 12.46
C ALA A 66 -10.53 -22.26 11.81
N ALA A 67 -10.85 -21.10 12.38
CA ALA A 67 -10.36 -19.81 11.91
C ALA A 67 -8.83 -19.70 12.02
N GLU A 68 -8.25 -20.17 13.12
CA GLU A 68 -6.78 -20.22 13.31
C GLU A 68 -6.11 -21.08 12.24
N LYS A 69 -6.63 -22.28 11.96
CA LYS A 69 -6.14 -23.16 10.88
C LYS A 69 -6.25 -22.50 9.52
N PHE A 70 -7.34 -21.78 9.26
CA PHE A 70 -7.53 -21.07 8.01
C PHE A 70 -6.50 -19.94 7.84
N LEU A 71 -6.26 -19.15 8.89
CA LEU A 71 -5.23 -18.09 8.85
C LEU A 71 -3.82 -18.68 8.67
N GLN A 72 -3.51 -19.79 9.32
CA GLN A 72 -2.24 -20.50 9.10
C GLN A 72 -2.08 -20.97 7.66
N HIS A 73 -3.15 -21.44 7.03
CA HIS A 73 -3.15 -21.82 5.62
C HIS A 73 -2.91 -20.58 4.72
N LEU A 74 -3.64 -19.50 4.94
CA LEU A 74 -3.50 -18.25 4.16
C LEU A 74 -2.09 -17.65 4.26
N THR A 75 -1.41 -17.83 5.39
CA THR A 75 -0.04 -17.36 5.61
C THR A 75 1.03 -18.40 5.30
N SER A 76 0.68 -19.53 4.72
CA SER A 76 1.65 -20.51 4.23
C SER A 76 2.38 -19.97 2.99
N ASP A 77 3.61 -20.44 2.76
CA ASP A 77 4.42 -20.01 1.62
C ASP A 77 3.71 -20.30 0.29
N ALA A 78 3.11 -21.46 0.17
CA ALA A 78 2.37 -21.85 -1.04
C ALA A 78 1.14 -20.99 -1.30
N ALA A 79 0.35 -20.68 -0.25
CA ALA A 79 -0.82 -19.83 -0.40
C ALA A 79 -0.43 -18.38 -0.75
N MET A 80 0.63 -17.85 -0.13
CA MET A 80 1.11 -16.50 -0.43
C MET A 80 1.71 -16.39 -1.83
N GLN A 81 2.42 -17.39 -2.31
CA GLN A 81 2.91 -17.40 -3.69
C GLN A 81 1.73 -17.50 -4.68
N LEU A 82 0.78 -18.39 -4.44
CA LEU A 82 -0.42 -18.51 -5.26
C LEU A 82 -1.22 -17.19 -5.30
N TRP A 83 -1.27 -16.47 -4.20
CA TRP A 83 -1.94 -15.17 -4.12
C TRP A 83 -1.23 -14.12 -4.97
N LEU A 84 0.09 -14.05 -4.92
CA LEU A 84 0.88 -13.19 -5.79
C LEU A 84 0.63 -13.52 -7.27
N ASP A 85 0.70 -14.79 -7.64
CA ASP A 85 0.59 -15.24 -9.02
C ASP A 85 -0.81 -15.03 -9.62
N THR A 86 -1.84 -15.08 -8.77
CA THR A 86 -3.25 -15.02 -9.21
C THR A 86 -3.83 -13.61 -9.11
N VAL A 87 -3.57 -12.92 -8.01
CA VAL A 87 -4.18 -11.61 -7.69
C VAL A 87 -3.21 -10.46 -7.94
N GLY A 88 -1.91 -10.70 -7.80
CA GLY A 88 -0.88 -9.70 -7.98
C GLY A 88 -0.63 -8.84 -6.73
N GLU A 89 -1.11 -9.26 -5.57
CA GLU A 89 -0.79 -8.62 -4.31
C GLU A 89 0.46 -9.22 -3.69
N LEU A 90 1.26 -8.36 -3.05
CA LEU A 90 2.57 -8.76 -2.55
C LEU A 90 2.45 -9.66 -1.31
N PRO A 91 3.27 -10.72 -1.22
CA PRO A 91 3.31 -11.57 -0.03
C PRO A 91 3.77 -10.78 1.20
N ALA A 92 3.07 -10.91 2.32
CA ALA A 92 3.46 -10.31 3.59
C ALA A 92 4.66 -11.02 4.25
N LYS A 93 5.03 -12.21 3.75
CA LYS A 93 6.11 -13.03 4.30
C LYS A 93 7.41 -12.76 3.54
N PRO A 94 8.46 -12.20 4.18
CA PRO A 94 9.71 -11.87 3.50
C PRO A 94 10.36 -13.06 2.80
N ALA A 95 10.28 -14.27 3.40
CA ALA A 95 10.83 -15.49 2.80
C ALA A 95 10.18 -15.86 1.46
N VAL A 96 8.95 -15.42 1.19
CA VAL A 96 8.26 -15.60 -0.08
C VAL A 96 8.47 -14.37 -0.98
N ALA A 97 8.26 -13.17 -0.44
CA ALA A 97 8.35 -11.94 -1.22
C ALA A 97 9.75 -11.72 -1.82
N LEU A 98 10.81 -11.96 -1.03
CA LEU A 98 12.18 -11.56 -1.37
C LEU A 98 12.98 -12.64 -2.13
N VAL A 99 12.36 -13.69 -2.64
CA VAL A 99 13.03 -14.62 -3.55
C VAL A 99 13.40 -13.93 -4.86
N ASP A 100 14.49 -14.35 -5.50
CA ASP A 100 15.01 -13.68 -6.69
C ASP A 100 14.02 -13.70 -7.87
N ALA A 101 13.26 -14.76 -8.03
CA ALA A 101 12.22 -14.85 -9.05
C ALA A 101 11.18 -13.72 -8.91
N ASN A 102 10.77 -13.42 -7.67
CA ASN A 102 9.79 -12.34 -7.40
C ASN A 102 10.43 -10.95 -7.53
N LYS A 103 11.67 -10.77 -7.05
CA LYS A 103 12.40 -9.49 -7.21
C LYS A 103 12.67 -9.10 -8.66
N THR A 104 12.87 -10.07 -9.53
CA THR A 104 13.18 -9.86 -10.95
C THR A 104 11.94 -9.88 -11.84
N HIS A 105 10.78 -10.21 -11.29
CA HIS A 105 9.53 -10.21 -12.05
C HIS A 105 9.24 -8.82 -12.67
N PRO A 106 8.92 -8.73 -13.96
CA PRO A 106 8.80 -7.45 -14.66
C PRO A 106 7.73 -6.52 -14.10
N LEU A 107 6.65 -7.06 -13.55
CA LEU A 107 5.54 -6.27 -13.01
C LEU A 107 5.62 -6.10 -11.48
N TYR A 108 5.90 -7.16 -10.73
CA TYR A 108 5.92 -7.11 -9.26
C TYR A 108 7.28 -6.73 -8.67
N GLY A 109 8.36 -7.05 -9.40
CA GLY A 109 9.73 -6.84 -8.93
C GLY A 109 10.02 -5.42 -8.44
N PRO A 110 9.63 -4.36 -9.15
CA PRO A 110 9.84 -2.99 -8.68
C PRO A 110 9.16 -2.70 -7.32
N PHE A 111 7.96 -3.20 -7.09
CA PHE A 111 7.28 -3.07 -5.81
C PHE A 111 7.98 -3.86 -4.71
N ILE A 112 8.40 -5.09 -5.00
CA ILE A 112 9.09 -5.96 -4.04
C ILE A 112 10.43 -5.36 -3.62
N ARG A 113 11.21 -4.83 -4.56
CA ARG A 113 12.46 -4.10 -4.24
C ARG A 113 12.18 -2.85 -3.43
N GLY A 114 11.06 -2.18 -3.70
CA GLY A 114 10.59 -1.00 -2.97
C GLY A 114 10.25 -1.26 -1.50
N LEU A 115 9.99 -2.52 -1.09
CA LEU A 115 9.70 -2.88 0.31
C LEU A 115 10.88 -2.57 1.24
N SER A 116 12.12 -2.63 0.75
CA SER A 116 13.31 -2.40 1.56
C SER A 116 13.42 -0.96 2.12
N TYR A 117 12.74 -0.02 1.51
CA TYR A 117 12.70 1.39 1.93
C TYR A 117 11.27 1.93 2.06
N ALA A 118 10.29 1.04 2.15
CA ALA A 118 8.90 1.39 2.37
C ALA A 118 8.64 1.69 3.84
N ASN A 119 7.80 2.68 4.08
CA ASN A 119 7.34 3.03 5.42
C ASN A 119 5.83 2.84 5.50
N ALA A 120 5.37 2.16 6.53
CA ALA A 120 3.97 2.04 6.85
C ALA A 120 3.56 3.14 7.83
N THR A 121 2.39 3.71 7.61
CA THR A 121 1.77 4.66 8.53
C THR A 121 0.79 3.90 9.42
N ALA A 122 0.82 4.15 10.71
CA ALA A 122 -0.20 3.66 11.61
C ALA A 122 -1.49 4.48 11.43
N PHE A 123 -2.55 3.82 10.99
CA PHE A 123 -3.88 4.42 10.93
C PHE A 123 -4.70 3.90 12.11
N VAL A 124 -5.05 4.77 13.03
CA VAL A 124 -5.99 4.51 14.12
C VAL A 124 -7.39 4.98 13.75
N SER A 125 -7.48 6.02 12.92
CA SER A 125 -8.71 6.50 12.31
C SER A 125 -8.44 6.95 10.87
N GLU A 126 -8.70 6.08 9.90
CA GLU A 126 -8.27 6.29 8.50
C GLU A 126 -8.83 7.57 7.88
N LYS A 127 -10.11 7.87 8.13
CA LYS A 127 -10.79 8.98 7.46
C LYS A 127 -10.20 10.36 7.83
N PRO A 128 -10.06 10.76 9.09
CA PRO A 128 -9.46 12.04 9.44
C PRO A 128 -7.98 12.10 9.07
N GLN A 129 -7.22 11.03 9.28
CA GLN A 129 -5.79 11.00 8.95
C GLN A 129 -5.55 11.13 7.43
N ARG A 130 -6.35 10.47 6.61
CA ARG A 130 -6.30 10.64 5.15
C ARG A 130 -6.69 12.06 4.73
N GLN A 131 -7.69 12.65 5.38
CA GLN A 131 -8.15 13.99 5.05
C GLN A 131 -7.08 15.03 5.38
N SER A 132 -6.40 14.92 6.51
CA SER A 132 -5.32 15.86 6.87
C SER A 132 -4.19 15.91 5.83
N LEU A 133 -3.83 14.76 5.24
CA LEU A 133 -2.85 14.67 4.16
C LEU A 133 -3.35 15.32 2.85
N ILE A 134 -4.63 15.11 2.51
CA ILE A 134 -5.26 15.75 1.35
C ILE A 134 -5.29 17.28 1.53
N ASP A 135 -5.70 17.74 2.70
CA ASP A 135 -5.75 19.17 3.03
C ASP A 135 -4.35 19.83 2.94
N ALA A 136 -3.31 19.14 3.39
CA ALA A 136 -1.93 19.64 3.23
C ALA A 136 -1.52 19.75 1.77
N TYR A 137 -1.85 18.77 0.95
CA TYR A 137 -1.59 18.82 -0.48
C TYR A 137 -2.31 20.01 -1.12
N ASP A 138 -3.60 20.20 -0.82
CA ASP A 138 -4.41 21.30 -1.35
C ASP A 138 -3.89 22.68 -0.88
N MET A 139 -3.45 22.78 0.38
CA MET A 139 -2.80 24.00 0.87
C MET A 139 -1.58 24.39 0.06
N VAL A 140 -0.72 23.43 -0.29
CA VAL A 140 0.48 23.69 -1.06
C VAL A 140 0.16 23.96 -2.54
N VAL A 141 -0.61 23.06 -3.17
CA VAL A 141 -0.82 23.08 -4.62
C VAL A 141 -1.82 24.12 -5.06
N LEU A 142 -2.92 24.29 -4.30
CA LEU A 142 -4.00 25.20 -4.68
C LEU A 142 -3.89 26.57 -4.03
N GLN A 143 -3.28 26.68 -2.83
CA GLN A 143 -3.21 27.94 -2.07
C GLN A 143 -1.80 28.52 -2.02
N GLY A 144 -0.78 27.81 -2.53
CA GLY A 144 0.62 28.27 -2.54
C GLY A 144 1.27 28.33 -1.16
N ALA A 145 0.76 27.57 -0.19
CA ALA A 145 1.32 27.53 1.16
C ALA A 145 2.72 26.91 1.16
N ASP A 146 3.55 27.32 2.13
CA ASP A 146 4.85 26.68 2.37
C ASP A 146 4.68 25.19 2.72
N PRO A 147 5.34 24.26 2.01
CA PRO A 147 5.22 22.82 2.28
C PRO A 147 5.58 22.42 3.71
N ALA A 148 6.60 23.07 4.31
CA ALA A 148 7.01 22.75 5.67
C ALA A 148 5.93 23.16 6.70
N ALA A 149 5.29 24.31 6.49
CA ALA A 149 4.18 24.78 7.32
C ALA A 149 2.96 23.86 7.19
N ALA A 150 2.63 23.43 5.96
CA ALA A 150 1.54 22.49 5.71
C ALA A 150 1.78 21.15 6.41
N LEU A 151 2.97 20.56 6.28
CA LEU A 151 3.33 19.32 6.96
C LEU A 151 3.33 19.44 8.49
N LYS A 152 3.76 20.57 9.04
CA LYS A 152 3.68 20.81 10.48
C LYS A 152 2.24 20.80 10.99
N LYS A 153 1.32 21.37 10.22
CA LYS A 153 -0.11 21.35 10.54
C LYS A 153 -0.68 19.92 10.51
N VAL A 154 -0.29 19.13 9.50
CA VAL A 154 -0.68 17.71 9.43
C VAL A 154 -0.15 16.94 10.63
N ALA A 155 1.13 17.08 10.95
CA ALA A 155 1.73 16.37 12.08
C ALA A 155 0.99 16.65 13.40
N LYS A 156 0.51 17.88 13.59
CA LYS A 156 -0.31 18.23 14.76
C LYS A 156 -1.67 17.54 14.72
N ALA A 157 -2.36 17.58 13.58
CA ALA A 157 -3.67 16.95 13.43
C ALA A 157 -3.59 15.40 13.57
N GLU A 158 -2.52 14.79 13.06
CA GLU A 158 -2.26 13.35 13.25
C GLU A 158 -2.05 13.02 14.73
N GLN A 159 -1.28 13.84 15.46
CA GLN A 159 -1.06 13.63 16.89
C GLN A 159 -2.38 13.71 17.68
N GLU A 160 -3.24 14.69 17.38
CA GLU A 160 -4.56 14.83 18.02
C GLU A 160 -5.42 13.58 17.80
N VAL A 161 -5.42 12.99 16.60
CA VAL A 161 -6.15 11.74 16.31
C VAL A 161 -5.60 10.55 17.09
N PHE A 162 -4.27 10.48 17.27
CA PHE A 162 -3.64 9.44 18.08
C PHE A 162 -3.96 9.61 19.57
N ASP A 163 -3.88 10.83 20.07
CA ASP A 163 -4.14 11.13 21.48
C ASP A 163 -5.60 10.76 21.82
N GLU A 164 -6.58 11.18 21.02
CA GLU A 164 -8.00 10.80 21.19
C GLU A 164 -8.21 9.28 21.19
N PHE A 165 -7.51 8.54 20.32
CA PHE A 165 -7.68 7.09 20.21
C PHE A 165 -7.10 6.30 21.39
N PHE A 166 -6.06 6.80 22.04
CA PHE A 166 -5.39 6.12 23.16
C PHE A 166 -5.78 6.68 24.54
N GLU A 167 -6.57 7.75 24.60
CA GLU A 167 -7.16 8.26 25.85
C GLU A 167 -8.44 7.51 26.28
N ASP A 168 -9.10 6.78 25.34
CA ASP A 168 -10.27 5.91 25.57
C ASP A 168 -9.80 4.48 25.97
#